data_38865a639e6dbb3b140e68e31e346bc0
#
_entry.id   38865a639e6dbb3b140e68e31e346bc0
#
_cell.length_a   1.000
_cell.length_b   1.000
_cell.length_c   1.000
_cell.angle_alpha   90.00
_cell.angle_beta   90.00
_cell.angle_gamma   90.00
#
_symmetry.space_group_name_H-M   'P 1'
#
loop_
_entity.id
_entity.type
_entity.pdbx_description
1 polymer ?
#
loop_
_entity_poly.entity_id
_entity_poly.type
_entity_poly.pdbx_seq_one_letter_code
_entity_poly.pdbx_strand_id
1 'polypeptide(L)'
;MSESPLVLPRRLAIRILHAAQTAQPGSIRGVVTARAGQPSGLRVGSDTPVADETVWAALWSCPQAEAVPSAGELVPGQLSLVVSLNTKGVLEMRAWQRQGDTASERVLQIRD
;
A
#
# COMPACT_ATOMS: atom_id res chain seq x y z
N MET A 1 -6.35 -1.28 -23.26
CA MET A 1 -5.80 -2.51 -22.70
C MET A 1 -5.90 -2.46 -21.19
N SER A 2 -6.53 -3.44 -20.60
CA SER A 2 -6.74 -3.44 -19.15
C SER A 2 -5.51 -4.01 -18.45
N GLU A 3 -5.18 -3.43 -17.31
CA GLU A 3 -4.13 -3.96 -16.47
C GLU A 3 -4.68 -5.11 -15.63
N SER A 4 -3.84 -6.10 -15.37
CA SER A 4 -4.21 -7.19 -14.49
C SER A 4 -4.39 -6.67 -13.07
N PRO A 5 -5.37 -7.18 -12.31
CA PRO A 5 -5.50 -6.76 -10.92
C PRO A 5 -4.28 -7.19 -10.10
N LEU A 6 -3.98 -6.38 -9.11
CA LEU A 6 -2.94 -6.70 -8.14
C LEU A 6 -3.54 -7.66 -7.11
N VAL A 7 -2.80 -8.70 -6.76
CA VAL A 7 -3.27 -9.68 -5.78
C VAL A 7 -2.44 -9.54 -4.51
N LEU A 8 -3.12 -9.33 -3.40
CA LEU A 8 -2.49 -9.21 -2.09
C LEU A 8 -3.02 -10.34 -1.20
N PRO A 9 -2.13 -11.13 -0.57
CA PRO A 9 -2.59 -12.18 0.35
C PRO A 9 -3.39 -11.59 1.52
N ARG A 10 -4.46 -12.27 1.89
CA ARG A 10 -5.34 -11.81 2.97
C ARG A 10 -4.59 -11.59 4.28
N ARG A 11 -3.69 -12.51 4.64
CA ARG A 11 -2.92 -12.36 5.88
C ARG A 11 -2.09 -11.09 5.90
N LEU A 12 -1.56 -10.70 4.74
CA LEU A 12 -0.76 -9.49 4.62
C LEU A 12 -1.64 -8.25 4.67
N ALA A 13 -2.80 -8.28 4.02
CA ALA A 13 -3.77 -7.20 4.10
C ALA A 13 -4.20 -6.94 5.54
N ILE A 14 -4.47 -8.00 6.29
CA ILE A 14 -4.85 -7.88 7.71
C ILE A 14 -3.72 -7.24 8.52
N ARG A 15 -2.48 -7.64 8.30
CA ARG A 15 -1.33 -7.05 8.99
C ARG A 15 -1.18 -5.56 8.70
N ILE A 16 -1.37 -5.17 7.44
CA ILE A 16 -1.28 -3.77 7.03
C ILE A 16 -2.37 -2.94 7.73
N LEU A 17 -3.61 -3.40 7.66
CA LEU A 17 -4.73 -2.68 8.26
C LEU A 17 -4.60 -2.61 9.78
N HIS A 18 -4.15 -3.69 10.41
CA HIS A 18 -3.91 -3.71 11.85
C HIS A 18 -2.81 -2.73 12.27
N ALA A 19 -1.72 -2.67 11.50
CA ALA A 19 -0.64 -1.74 11.80
C ALA A 19 -1.12 -0.29 11.69
N ALA A 20 -1.90 0.04 10.66
CA ALA A 20 -2.44 1.37 10.47
C ALA A 20 -3.41 1.74 11.59
N GLN A 21 -4.28 0.82 11.98
CA GLN A 21 -5.25 1.04 13.04
C GLN A 21 -4.56 1.25 14.40
N THR A 22 -3.56 0.44 14.69
CA THR A 22 -2.84 0.51 15.96
C THR A 22 -2.06 1.82 16.09
N ALA A 23 -1.61 2.40 14.98
CA ALA A 23 -0.85 3.64 14.99
C ALA A 23 -1.68 4.89 15.23
N GLN A 24 -3.02 4.79 15.15
CA GLN A 24 -3.89 5.96 15.32
C GLN A 24 -3.64 6.65 16.67
N PRO A 25 -3.71 7.99 16.73
CA PRO A 25 -4.00 8.94 15.65
C PRO A 25 -2.83 9.24 14.71
N GLY A 26 -1.71 8.59 14.90
CA GLY A 26 -0.57 8.73 13.99
C GLY A 26 -0.74 7.92 12.74
N SER A 27 0.20 8.04 11.81
CA SER A 27 0.22 7.30 10.57
C SER A 27 1.40 6.34 10.52
N ILE A 28 1.30 5.32 9.66
CA ILE A 28 2.43 4.45 9.37
C ILE A 28 3.00 4.78 8.01
N ARG A 29 4.28 4.44 7.83
CA ARG A 29 4.97 4.51 6.56
C ARG A 29 5.95 3.36 6.49
N GLY A 30 6.01 2.70 5.34
CA GLY A 30 6.89 1.56 5.17
C GLY A 30 6.79 1.00 3.78
N VAL A 31 7.06 -0.28 3.64
CA VAL A 31 7.00 -0.97 2.35
C VAL A 31 6.38 -2.35 2.51
N VAL A 32 5.74 -2.81 1.45
CA VAL A 32 5.38 -4.21 1.27
C VAL A 32 6.48 -4.85 0.45
N THR A 33 7.05 -5.93 0.95
CA THR A 33 8.15 -6.61 0.29
C THR A 33 7.66 -7.82 -0.50
N ALA A 34 8.47 -8.26 -1.46
CA ALA A 34 8.11 -9.37 -2.34
C ALA A 34 9.26 -10.37 -2.44
N ARG A 35 8.89 -11.63 -2.61
CA ARG A 35 9.79 -12.73 -2.96
C ARG A 35 9.32 -13.32 -4.27
N ALA A 36 10.23 -13.49 -5.23
CA ALA A 36 9.90 -14.03 -6.54
C ALA A 36 8.71 -13.31 -7.19
N GLY A 37 8.65 -11.98 -6.99
CA GLY A 37 7.60 -11.16 -7.57
C GLY A 37 6.26 -11.18 -6.84
N GLN A 38 6.14 -11.93 -5.75
CA GLN A 38 4.89 -12.05 -5.00
C GLN A 38 4.98 -11.31 -3.67
N PRO A 39 3.98 -10.50 -3.30
CA PRO A 39 4.02 -9.80 -2.02
C PRO A 39 4.03 -10.82 -0.88
N SER A 40 4.97 -10.67 0.03
CA SER A 40 5.21 -11.68 1.08
C SER A 40 5.43 -11.10 2.46
N GLY A 41 5.80 -9.83 2.59
CA GLY A 41 6.12 -9.27 3.88
C GLY A 41 5.78 -7.80 4.01
N LEU A 42 5.86 -7.31 5.24
CA LEU A 42 5.57 -5.93 5.59
C LEU A 42 6.70 -5.40 6.47
N ARG A 43 7.22 -4.22 6.12
CA ARG A 43 8.19 -3.52 6.95
C ARG A 43 7.68 -2.11 7.24
N VAL A 44 7.30 -1.86 8.47
CA VAL A 44 6.85 -0.55 8.92
C VAL A 44 8.04 0.21 9.49
N GLY A 45 8.16 1.48 9.13
CA GLY A 45 9.25 2.32 9.60
C GLY A 45 10.55 2.15 8.84
N SER A 46 10.52 1.44 7.72
CA SER A 46 11.70 1.21 6.89
C SER A 46 11.29 1.18 5.43
N ASP A 47 12.17 1.62 4.55
CA ASP A 47 11.97 1.54 3.11
C ASP A 47 12.93 0.54 2.45
N THR A 48 13.66 -0.22 3.26
CA THR A 48 14.67 -1.16 2.78
C THR A 48 14.20 -2.59 2.97
N PRO A 49 14.17 -3.41 1.91
CA PRO A 49 13.83 -4.83 2.07
C PRO A 49 14.98 -5.61 2.72
N VAL A 50 14.64 -6.77 3.28
CA VAL A 50 15.69 -7.69 3.75
C VAL A 50 16.35 -8.39 2.56
N ALA A 51 17.47 -9.13 2.79
CA ALA A 51 18.36 -9.65 1.73
C ALA A 51 17.54 -10.48 0.76
N ASP A 52 16.84 -11.21 0.56
CA ASP A 52 16.22 -11.98 -0.51
C ASP A 52 14.90 -11.39 -1.00
N GLU A 53 14.61 -10.15 -0.59
CA GLU A 53 13.35 -9.52 -0.93
C GLU A 53 13.55 -8.25 -1.73
N THR A 54 12.53 -7.88 -2.48
CA THR A 54 12.47 -6.60 -3.19
C THR A 54 11.28 -5.81 -2.67
N VAL A 55 11.23 -4.52 -2.98
CA VAL A 55 10.09 -3.69 -2.64
C VAL A 55 8.98 -3.94 -3.67
N TRP A 56 7.83 -4.40 -3.20
CA TRP A 56 6.66 -4.59 -4.04
C TRP A 56 5.85 -3.30 -4.15
N ALA A 57 5.69 -2.59 -3.04
CA ALA A 57 4.96 -1.34 -3.00
C ALA A 57 5.42 -0.49 -1.82
N ALA A 58 5.37 0.83 -2.00
CA ALA A 58 5.44 1.74 -0.87
C ALA A 58 4.10 1.70 -0.12
N LEU A 59 4.12 2.03 1.16
CA LEU A 59 2.93 1.96 2.00
C LEU A 59 2.89 3.16 2.93
N TRP A 60 1.73 3.80 3.03
CA TRP A 60 1.50 4.77 4.10
C TRP A 60 0.01 4.82 4.43
N SER A 61 -0.31 5.37 5.62
CA SER A 61 -1.68 5.55 6.04
C SER A 61 -2.02 7.02 6.19
N CYS A 62 -3.30 7.33 5.96
CA CYS A 62 -3.86 8.66 6.09
C CYS A 62 -5.03 8.58 7.07
N PRO A 63 -4.80 8.72 8.39
CA PRO A 63 -5.88 8.50 9.36
C PRO A 63 -7.01 9.52 9.26
N GLN A 64 -6.77 10.69 8.69
CA GLN A 64 -7.77 11.75 8.61
C GLN A 64 -8.02 12.24 7.19
N ALA A 65 -7.65 11.44 6.19
CA ALA A 65 -7.81 11.81 4.79
C ALA A 65 -8.21 10.60 3.98
N GLU A 66 -8.74 10.83 2.79
CA GLU A 66 -9.08 9.75 1.87
C GLU A 66 -7.83 9.05 1.35
N ALA A 67 -7.98 7.79 0.92
CA ALA A 67 -6.88 7.01 0.37
C ALA A 67 -6.60 7.39 -1.09
N VAL A 68 -6.50 8.69 -1.38
CA VAL A 68 -6.26 9.23 -2.72
C VAL A 68 -5.05 10.15 -2.66
N PRO A 69 -3.88 9.69 -3.12
CA PRO A 69 -2.68 10.53 -3.12
C PRO A 69 -2.66 11.48 -4.30
N SER A 70 -1.85 12.52 -4.19
CA SER A 70 -1.50 13.34 -5.36
C SER A 70 -0.37 12.66 -6.13
N ALA A 71 -0.22 13.01 -7.41
CA ALA A 71 0.87 12.46 -8.22
C ALA A 71 2.24 12.78 -7.62
N GLY A 72 2.39 13.92 -7.00
CA GLY A 72 3.66 14.32 -6.38
C GLY A 72 4.06 13.46 -5.18
N GLU A 73 3.12 12.75 -4.57
CA GLU A 73 3.42 11.83 -3.47
C GLU A 73 3.87 10.45 -3.96
N LEU A 74 3.68 10.16 -5.24
CA LEU A 74 4.00 8.87 -5.83
C LEU A 74 5.37 8.89 -6.49
N VAL A 75 6.11 7.80 -6.37
CA VAL A 75 7.40 7.64 -7.05
C VAL A 75 7.13 6.98 -8.41
N PRO A 76 7.61 7.58 -9.52
CA PRO A 76 7.41 6.97 -10.83
C PRO A 76 7.97 5.56 -10.88
N GLY A 77 7.21 4.65 -11.48
CA GLY A 77 7.61 3.25 -11.61
C GLY A 77 7.41 2.41 -10.37
N GLN A 78 6.90 2.98 -9.28
CA GLN A 78 6.69 2.24 -8.04
C GLN A 78 5.21 2.22 -7.67
N LEU A 79 4.73 1.04 -7.30
CA LEU A 79 3.37 0.87 -6.77
C LEU A 79 3.30 1.43 -5.35
N SER A 80 2.18 2.03 -5.00
CA SER A 80 1.95 2.54 -3.65
C SER A 80 0.61 2.05 -3.12
N LEU A 81 0.60 1.64 -1.86
CA LEU A 81 -0.63 1.29 -1.13
C LEU A 81 -0.91 2.40 -0.12
N VAL A 82 -2.12 2.91 -0.15
CA VAL A 82 -2.55 3.96 0.77
C VAL A 82 -3.71 3.44 1.59
N VAL A 83 -3.61 3.54 2.92
CA VAL A 83 -4.65 3.11 3.84
C VAL A 83 -5.31 4.35 4.43
N SER A 84 -6.63 4.39 4.37
CA SER A 84 -7.41 5.46 4.98
C SER A 84 -8.20 4.93 6.16
N LEU A 85 -8.24 5.72 7.22
CA LEU A 85 -9.04 5.43 8.42
C LEU A 85 -10.08 6.52 8.61
N ASN A 86 -10.30 7.32 7.58
CA ASN A 86 -11.17 8.49 7.63
C ASN A 86 -12.66 8.15 7.60
N THR A 87 -13.01 7.02 6.97
CA THR A 87 -14.39 6.60 6.86
C THR A 87 -14.82 5.88 8.14
N LYS A 88 -15.92 6.29 8.73
CA LYS A 88 -16.38 5.75 10.01
C LYS A 88 -16.55 4.23 9.97
N GLY A 89 -15.78 3.53 10.80
CA GLY A 89 -15.89 2.09 10.94
C GLY A 89 -15.41 1.29 9.75
N VAL A 90 -14.82 1.93 8.74
CA VAL A 90 -14.35 1.25 7.53
C VAL A 90 -12.89 1.59 7.31
N LEU A 91 -12.07 0.55 7.20
CA LEU A 91 -10.69 0.68 6.80
C LEU A 91 -10.62 0.52 5.29
N GLU A 92 -10.00 1.46 4.61
CA GLU A 92 -9.91 1.46 3.15
C GLU A 92 -8.43 1.36 2.74
N MET A 93 -8.13 0.49 1.79
CA MET A 93 -6.79 0.37 1.23
C MET A 93 -6.91 0.41 -0.29
N ARG A 94 -6.16 1.33 -0.92
CA ARG A 94 -6.20 1.53 -2.36
C ARG A 94 -4.78 1.51 -2.92
N ALA A 95 -4.63 0.98 -4.12
CA ALA A 95 -3.34 0.88 -4.80
C ALA A 95 -3.24 1.91 -5.92
N TRP A 96 -2.10 2.56 -6.03
CA TRP A 96 -1.88 3.65 -6.96
C TRP A 96 -0.54 3.55 -7.67
N GLN A 97 -0.51 4.07 -8.89
CA GLN A 97 0.73 4.24 -9.65
C GLN A 97 0.75 5.64 -10.23
N ARG A 98 1.94 6.22 -10.34
CA ARG A 98 2.10 7.49 -11.02
C ARG A 98 2.22 7.25 -12.52
N GLN A 99 1.41 7.96 -13.30
CA GLN A 99 1.47 7.95 -14.76
C GLN A 99 1.65 9.39 -15.23
N GLY A 100 2.88 9.75 -15.60
CA GLY A 100 3.22 11.13 -15.93
C GLY A 100 2.98 12.04 -14.74
N ASP A 101 2.04 12.96 -14.87
CA ASP A 101 1.70 13.91 -13.82
C ASP A 101 0.43 13.55 -13.07
N THR A 102 -0.08 12.33 -13.24
CA THR A 102 -1.34 11.90 -12.62
C THR A 102 -1.15 10.66 -11.76
N ALA A 103 -2.01 10.54 -10.75
CA ALA A 103 -2.11 9.32 -9.94
C ALA A 103 -3.18 8.43 -10.57
N SER A 104 -2.82 7.20 -10.90
CA SER A 104 -3.72 6.23 -11.52
C SER A 104 -3.98 5.09 -10.54
N GLU A 105 -5.24 4.82 -10.26
CA GLU A 105 -5.61 3.74 -9.34
C GLU A 105 -5.52 2.40 -10.03
N ARG A 106 -4.98 1.40 -9.31
CA ARG A 106 -4.92 0.01 -9.74
C ARG A 106 -5.93 -0.81 -8.96
N VAL A 107 -6.57 -1.75 -9.62
CA VAL A 107 -7.49 -2.68 -8.95
C VAL A 107 -6.68 -3.59 -8.01
N LEU A 108 -7.11 -3.66 -6.75
CA LEU A 108 -6.47 -4.48 -5.74
C LEU A 108 -7.43 -5.57 -5.30
N GLN A 109 -7.01 -6.83 -5.41
CA GLN A 109 -7.79 -7.97 -4.95
C GLN A 109 -7.11 -8.61 -3.75
N ILE A 110 -7.90 -8.90 -2.73
CA ILE A 110 -7.43 -9.58 -1.53
C ILE A 110 -7.82 -11.05 -1.67
N ARG A 111 -6.86 -11.95 -1.59
CA ARG A 111 -7.08 -13.39 -1.74
C ARG A 111 -6.35 -14.18 -0.67
N ASP A 112 -6.92 -15.31 -0.33
CA ASP A 112 -6.32 -16.26 0.63
C ASP A 112 -5.06 -16.91 0.09
#